data_c716108161e3a50efbe0ee4c47b90555
#
_entry.id   c716108161e3a50efbe0ee4c47b90555
#
_cell.length_a   1.000
_cell.length_b   1.000
_cell.length_c   1.000
_cell.angle_alpha   90.00
_cell.angle_beta   90.00
_cell.angle_gamma   90.00
#
_symmetry.space_group_name_H-M   'P 1'
#
loop_
_entity.id
_entity.type
_entity.pdbx_description
1 polymer ?
#
loop_
_entity_poly.entity_id
_entity_poly.type
_entity_poly.pdbx_seq_one_letter_code
_entity_poly.pdbx_strand_id
1 'polypeptide(L)'
;MTEFTTSIDPEAFKYCDQLTEIKVSKDNTVYSSVGGYLLSKDKKTLILFPPGKANDKFTLLPPSIEKIGDNSFLDCRKLTNVTIPNKVKTIGKRAFGLCKNLKIITFLCDKMIPADSINTQLNEMSFDDGTQTGGDNMFAHITINVRKELFDNYNNEPFYKRFKGGIQQSFTVDDEEYIAMSEQSVNMLSTKRKDHTFVIPTSITHNSKTYSVNLIGDYAFQKVTADVKEVVVKKDVEYIGAQAFVTKKEENGELKSTVEKVFFIESNPTEQMLSTTYFELDETETNYNEFAKTTKIYVKRSALNTYKEKWNKMVYDINTKTFKVSPFNFIKQIDYKIPGVKITDQYGTFAREFDTDFSIYKQENNNKGVIAAFVAKDGDIRKGNGDYGTSAYNVPMRSIDEKGGVRDNYGYVPANTGVLLKVLDNKATPEDFYYAIGEKDDQTYTINNNIMHGITVNTKSVSASAANPIYVIQGGIFRKVTNTIETFTIHKAYAKIPGVPANAPVTFSFSDDDTTTGVMTIDAEKPIDNTYYNLNGQRVTNPQRGIYIQGGRKVIIK
;
A
#
# COMPACT_ATOMS: atom_id res chain seq x y z
N MET A 1 -29.86 -16.40 -14.94
CA MET A 1 -31.33 -16.31 -14.79
C MET A 1 -31.86 -15.38 -15.86
N THR A 2 -32.99 -15.77 -16.47
CA THR A 2 -33.60 -14.99 -17.54
C THR A 2 -34.49 -13.87 -17.00
N GLU A 3 -34.94 -12.97 -17.88
CA GLU A 3 -35.91 -11.91 -17.61
C GLU A 3 -37.26 -12.43 -17.10
N PHE A 4 -37.62 -13.66 -17.42
CA PHE A 4 -38.93 -14.27 -17.08
C PHE A 4 -38.96 -14.94 -15.70
N THR A 5 -37.82 -15.04 -15.00
CA THR A 5 -37.77 -15.67 -13.67
C THR A 5 -38.34 -14.73 -12.63
N THR A 6 -39.48 -15.06 -12.05
CA THR A 6 -40.20 -14.20 -11.08
C THR A 6 -40.23 -14.77 -9.66
N SER A 7 -39.90 -16.06 -9.49
CA SER A 7 -39.88 -16.71 -8.17
C SER A 7 -38.70 -17.67 -8.08
N ILE A 8 -38.06 -17.70 -6.93
CA ILE A 8 -36.98 -18.62 -6.57
C ILE A 8 -37.20 -19.07 -5.14
N ASP A 9 -37.08 -20.35 -4.92
CA ASP A 9 -36.96 -20.91 -3.59
C ASP A 9 -35.46 -21.09 -3.27
N PRO A 10 -34.90 -20.39 -2.28
CA PRO A 10 -33.51 -20.56 -1.88
C PRO A 10 -33.16 -22.01 -1.48
N GLU A 11 -34.14 -22.80 -1.00
CA GLU A 11 -33.94 -24.20 -0.67
C GLU A 11 -33.59 -25.08 -1.88
N ALA A 12 -33.93 -24.66 -3.09
CA ALA A 12 -33.55 -25.35 -4.32
C ALA A 12 -32.06 -25.42 -4.56
N PHE A 13 -31.28 -24.58 -3.88
CA PHE A 13 -29.82 -24.53 -3.99
C PHE A 13 -29.08 -25.24 -2.86
N LYS A 14 -29.77 -25.96 -1.99
CA LYS A 14 -29.12 -26.85 -1.03
C LYS A 14 -28.22 -27.84 -1.76
N TYR A 15 -27.07 -28.14 -1.18
CA TYR A 15 -26.03 -29.04 -1.71
C TYR A 15 -25.34 -28.57 -3.00
N CYS A 16 -25.59 -27.33 -3.45
CA CYS A 16 -24.92 -26.76 -4.62
C CYS A 16 -23.54 -26.21 -4.29
N ASP A 17 -22.67 -27.01 -3.66
CA ASP A 17 -21.34 -26.59 -3.13
C ASP A 17 -20.34 -26.12 -4.22
N GLN A 18 -20.67 -26.31 -5.49
CA GLN A 18 -19.86 -25.85 -6.62
C GLN A 18 -20.42 -24.56 -7.27
N LEU A 19 -21.58 -24.08 -6.83
CA LEU A 19 -22.16 -22.85 -7.35
C LEU A 19 -21.38 -21.64 -6.80
N THR A 20 -20.60 -21.00 -7.65
CA THR A 20 -19.76 -19.84 -7.28
C THR A 20 -20.36 -18.49 -7.66
N GLU A 21 -21.30 -18.49 -8.62
CA GLU A 21 -21.93 -17.24 -9.08
C GLU A 21 -23.34 -17.48 -9.62
N ILE A 22 -24.19 -16.46 -9.51
CA ILE A 22 -25.49 -16.38 -10.14
C ILE A 22 -25.55 -15.11 -10.97
N LYS A 23 -25.80 -15.27 -12.28
CA LYS A 23 -25.98 -14.13 -13.19
C LYS A 23 -27.48 -13.96 -13.51
N VAL A 24 -27.96 -12.72 -13.34
CA VAL A 24 -29.34 -12.33 -13.59
C VAL A 24 -29.40 -11.41 -14.80
N SER A 25 -30.32 -11.67 -15.75
CA SER A 25 -30.58 -10.75 -16.86
C SER A 25 -30.90 -9.34 -16.30
N LYS A 26 -30.35 -8.32 -16.90
CA LYS A 26 -30.65 -6.92 -16.55
C LYS A 26 -32.13 -6.57 -16.75
N ASP A 27 -32.80 -7.29 -17.65
CA ASP A 27 -34.23 -7.12 -17.97
C ASP A 27 -35.14 -7.86 -16.99
N ASN A 28 -34.58 -8.64 -16.06
CA ASN A 28 -35.38 -9.25 -14.98
C ASN A 28 -35.96 -8.17 -14.08
N THR A 29 -37.25 -8.25 -13.78
CA THR A 29 -37.98 -7.21 -13.03
C THR A 29 -37.99 -7.44 -11.51
N VAL A 30 -37.62 -8.64 -11.04
CA VAL A 30 -37.72 -9.06 -9.63
C VAL A 30 -36.36 -9.17 -8.98
N TYR A 31 -35.37 -9.66 -9.71
CA TYR A 31 -34.06 -9.99 -9.20
C TYR A 31 -32.95 -9.21 -9.90
N SER A 32 -31.82 -9.13 -9.23
CA SER A 32 -30.53 -8.61 -9.74
C SER A 32 -29.39 -9.50 -9.28
N SER A 33 -28.22 -9.34 -9.86
CA SER A 33 -26.99 -9.93 -9.34
C SER A 33 -25.90 -8.87 -9.24
N VAL A 34 -25.08 -8.97 -8.20
CA VAL A 34 -23.92 -8.12 -7.94
C VAL A 34 -22.78 -9.03 -7.47
N GLY A 35 -21.66 -9.04 -8.17
CA GLY A 35 -20.53 -9.90 -7.83
C GLY A 35 -20.89 -11.40 -7.76
N GLY A 36 -21.88 -11.85 -8.53
CA GLY A 36 -22.38 -13.24 -8.53
C GLY A 36 -23.36 -13.59 -7.41
N TYR A 37 -23.70 -12.67 -6.51
CA TYR A 37 -24.73 -12.85 -5.49
C TYR A 37 -26.12 -12.60 -6.08
N LEU A 38 -27.13 -13.38 -5.65
CA LEU A 38 -28.52 -13.12 -6.01
C LEU A 38 -29.15 -12.13 -5.05
N LEU A 39 -29.62 -11.02 -5.57
CA LEU A 39 -30.23 -9.93 -4.81
C LEU A 39 -31.63 -9.62 -5.28
N SER A 40 -32.43 -8.93 -4.46
CA SER A 40 -33.62 -8.22 -4.89
C SER A 40 -33.31 -7.22 -6.01
N LYS A 41 -34.32 -6.80 -6.78
CA LYS A 41 -34.15 -5.88 -7.90
C LYS A 41 -33.52 -4.55 -7.47
N ASP A 42 -33.88 -4.05 -6.30
CA ASP A 42 -33.31 -2.83 -5.70
C ASP A 42 -31.93 -3.02 -5.07
N LYS A 43 -31.37 -4.25 -5.15
CA LYS A 43 -30.05 -4.66 -4.62
C LYS A 43 -29.91 -4.53 -3.10
N LYS A 44 -31.00 -4.38 -2.36
CA LYS A 44 -30.98 -4.16 -0.92
C LYS A 44 -31.15 -5.44 -0.09
N THR A 45 -31.65 -6.51 -0.68
CA THR A 45 -31.84 -7.78 0.01
C THR A 45 -31.00 -8.88 -0.63
N LEU A 46 -30.16 -9.54 0.17
CA LEU A 46 -29.51 -10.78 -0.24
C LEU A 46 -30.56 -11.90 -0.27
N ILE A 47 -30.82 -12.43 -1.45
CA ILE A 47 -31.76 -13.55 -1.65
C ILE A 47 -31.03 -14.88 -1.51
N LEU A 48 -29.84 -15.00 -2.15
CA LEU A 48 -29.06 -16.22 -2.09
C LEU A 48 -27.56 -15.92 -2.20
N PHE A 49 -26.82 -16.49 -1.27
CA PHE A 49 -25.36 -16.61 -1.32
C PHE A 49 -24.99 -17.90 -2.07
N PRO A 50 -24.20 -17.84 -3.16
CA PRO A 50 -23.75 -19.04 -3.84
C PRO A 50 -22.85 -19.89 -2.93
N PRO A 51 -23.21 -21.13 -2.58
CA PRO A 51 -22.49 -21.90 -1.55
C PRO A 51 -21.00 -22.17 -1.86
N GLY A 52 -20.66 -22.26 -3.15
CA GLY A 52 -19.28 -22.46 -3.61
C GLY A 52 -18.40 -21.21 -3.56
N LYS A 53 -18.97 -20.04 -3.25
CA LYS A 53 -18.25 -18.75 -3.22
C LYS A 53 -17.55 -18.47 -1.86
N ALA A 54 -17.78 -19.30 -0.85
CA ALA A 54 -17.16 -19.12 0.46
C ALA A 54 -15.62 -19.14 0.36
N ASN A 55 -14.98 -18.29 1.13
CA ASN A 55 -13.52 -18.13 1.19
C ASN A 55 -13.06 -18.24 2.64
N ASP A 56 -12.04 -19.06 2.90
CA ASP A 56 -11.54 -19.31 4.25
C ASP A 56 -10.83 -18.09 4.88
N LYS A 57 -10.29 -17.19 4.06
CA LYS A 57 -9.64 -15.97 4.56
C LYS A 57 -10.68 -14.90 4.92
N PHE A 58 -11.65 -14.69 4.05
CA PHE A 58 -12.74 -13.74 4.27
C PHE A 58 -13.88 -13.99 3.28
N THR A 59 -15.11 -13.85 3.73
CA THR A 59 -16.31 -13.87 2.88
C THR A 59 -17.01 -12.53 3.02
N LEU A 60 -16.96 -11.72 1.96
CA LEU A 60 -17.56 -10.39 1.92
C LEU A 60 -18.93 -10.45 1.26
N LEU A 61 -19.83 -9.55 1.64
CA LEU A 61 -21.16 -9.37 1.04
C LEU A 61 -21.25 -8.02 0.34
N PRO A 62 -22.09 -7.87 -0.69
CA PRO A 62 -22.27 -6.61 -1.38
C PRO A 62 -22.59 -5.45 -0.42
N PRO A 63 -21.93 -4.28 -0.55
CA PRO A 63 -22.10 -3.17 0.38
C PRO A 63 -23.47 -2.47 0.24
N SER A 64 -24.23 -2.79 -0.80
CA SER A 64 -25.59 -2.24 -1.03
C SER A 64 -26.67 -2.86 -0.15
N ILE A 65 -26.44 -4.08 0.38
CA ILE A 65 -27.50 -4.80 1.09
C ILE A 65 -27.84 -4.15 2.44
N GLU A 66 -29.14 -4.09 2.69
CA GLU A 66 -29.71 -3.63 3.96
C GLU A 66 -30.37 -4.79 4.74
N LYS A 67 -30.62 -5.90 4.05
CA LYS A 67 -31.25 -7.11 4.61
C LYS A 67 -30.53 -8.37 4.13
N ILE A 68 -30.27 -9.29 5.03
CA ILE A 68 -29.96 -10.69 4.74
C ILE A 68 -31.29 -11.43 4.73
N GLY A 69 -31.65 -12.00 3.58
CA GLY A 69 -32.96 -12.64 3.36
C GLY A 69 -33.10 -13.98 4.07
N ASP A 70 -34.32 -14.48 4.09
CA ASP A 70 -34.64 -15.80 4.63
C ASP A 70 -33.91 -16.89 3.83
N ASN A 71 -33.36 -17.88 4.50
CA ASN A 71 -32.62 -19.00 3.89
C ASN A 71 -31.45 -18.60 2.98
N SER A 72 -30.97 -17.36 3.03
CA SER A 72 -30.00 -16.84 2.05
C SER A 72 -28.63 -17.54 2.07
N PHE A 73 -28.23 -18.14 3.19
CA PHE A 73 -27.03 -18.99 3.35
C PHE A 73 -27.36 -20.43 3.71
N LEU A 74 -28.59 -20.85 3.51
CA LEU A 74 -29.02 -22.17 3.95
C LEU A 74 -28.11 -23.29 3.40
N ASP A 75 -27.59 -24.13 4.31
CA ASP A 75 -26.71 -25.27 4.00
C ASP A 75 -25.38 -24.89 3.31
N CYS A 76 -24.85 -23.69 3.58
CA CYS A 76 -23.53 -23.28 3.09
C CYS A 76 -22.43 -23.97 3.89
N ARG A 77 -22.12 -25.22 3.54
CA ARG A 77 -21.19 -26.10 4.29
C ARG A 77 -19.73 -25.64 4.23
N LYS A 78 -19.33 -24.90 3.19
CA LYS A 78 -17.97 -24.35 3.06
C LYS A 78 -17.79 -23.05 3.80
N LEU A 79 -18.86 -22.44 4.29
CA LEU A 79 -18.81 -21.13 4.93
C LEU A 79 -18.19 -21.26 6.34
N THR A 80 -16.99 -20.74 6.53
CA THR A 80 -16.27 -20.70 7.82
C THR A 80 -16.33 -19.32 8.47
N ASN A 81 -16.48 -18.29 7.66
CA ASN A 81 -16.56 -16.90 8.10
C ASN A 81 -17.49 -16.09 7.16
N VAL A 82 -18.07 -15.02 7.68
CA VAL A 82 -18.84 -14.06 6.90
C VAL A 82 -18.75 -12.66 7.49
N THR A 83 -18.67 -11.66 6.62
CA THR A 83 -18.68 -10.26 6.98
C THR A 83 -20.00 -9.62 6.63
N ILE A 84 -20.66 -9.07 7.64
CA ILE A 84 -21.91 -8.33 7.52
C ILE A 84 -21.59 -6.87 7.26
N PRO A 85 -21.91 -6.30 6.09
CA PRO A 85 -21.56 -4.93 5.75
C PRO A 85 -22.35 -3.89 6.55
N ASN A 86 -21.87 -2.66 6.52
CA ASN A 86 -22.28 -1.57 7.39
C ASN A 86 -23.77 -1.18 7.29
N LYS A 87 -24.42 -1.42 6.14
CA LYS A 87 -25.81 -1.01 5.91
C LYS A 87 -26.85 -2.05 6.35
N VAL A 88 -26.42 -3.25 6.72
CA VAL A 88 -27.37 -4.31 7.10
C VAL A 88 -28.06 -3.97 8.41
N LYS A 89 -29.40 -4.08 8.39
CA LYS A 89 -30.28 -3.76 9.53
C LYS A 89 -31.05 -4.99 10.01
N THR A 90 -31.23 -6.01 9.17
CA THR A 90 -32.04 -7.18 9.48
C THR A 90 -31.43 -8.47 8.94
N ILE A 91 -31.63 -9.56 9.68
CA ILE A 91 -31.23 -10.93 9.29
C ILE A 91 -32.49 -11.81 9.31
N GLY A 92 -32.78 -12.46 8.20
CA GLY A 92 -33.98 -13.24 7.98
C GLY A 92 -33.99 -14.61 8.67
N LYS A 93 -35.13 -15.26 8.58
CA LYS A 93 -35.36 -16.61 9.11
C LYS A 93 -34.42 -17.62 8.44
N ARG A 94 -33.77 -18.47 9.25
CA ARG A 94 -32.84 -19.51 8.77
C ARG A 94 -31.77 -18.97 7.81
N ALA A 95 -31.44 -17.69 7.93
CA ALA A 95 -30.46 -17.07 7.04
C ALA A 95 -29.15 -17.84 7.01
N PHE A 96 -28.66 -18.30 8.16
CA PHE A 96 -27.47 -19.13 8.32
C PHE A 96 -27.82 -20.58 8.74
N GLY A 97 -29.03 -21.06 8.42
CA GLY A 97 -29.45 -22.41 8.76
C GLY A 97 -28.53 -23.46 8.15
N LEU A 98 -28.16 -24.49 8.92
CA LEU A 98 -27.30 -25.61 8.51
C LEU A 98 -25.86 -25.22 8.09
N CYS A 99 -25.39 -23.99 8.39
CA CYS A 99 -24.00 -23.57 8.16
C CYS A 99 -23.05 -24.17 9.21
N LYS A 100 -22.87 -25.50 9.20
CA LYS A 100 -22.21 -26.28 10.27
C LYS A 100 -20.74 -25.92 10.52
N ASN A 101 -20.08 -25.28 9.55
CA ASN A 101 -18.66 -24.92 9.66
C ASN A 101 -18.46 -23.41 9.93
N LEU A 102 -19.56 -22.64 10.10
CA LEU A 102 -19.46 -21.20 10.38
C LEU A 102 -18.88 -20.98 11.78
N LYS A 103 -17.74 -20.30 11.85
CA LYS A 103 -16.99 -20.03 13.09
C LYS A 103 -16.96 -18.55 13.44
N ILE A 104 -16.98 -17.67 12.45
CA ILE A 104 -16.78 -16.24 12.66
C ILE A 104 -17.82 -15.44 11.87
N ILE A 105 -18.49 -14.53 12.57
CA ILE A 105 -19.32 -13.50 11.95
C ILE A 105 -18.75 -12.14 12.34
N THR A 106 -18.35 -11.35 11.35
CA THR A 106 -17.81 -10.01 11.56
C THR A 106 -18.85 -8.96 11.18
N PHE A 107 -19.28 -8.14 12.13
CA PHE A 107 -20.21 -7.05 11.90
C PHE A 107 -19.45 -5.75 11.66
N LEU A 108 -19.50 -5.21 10.45
CA LEU A 108 -18.99 -3.88 10.11
C LEU A 108 -20.07 -2.79 10.22
N CYS A 109 -21.24 -3.14 10.74
CA CYS A 109 -22.38 -2.24 10.88
C CYS A 109 -22.02 -0.99 11.69
N ASP A 110 -22.55 0.17 11.29
CA ASP A 110 -22.40 1.44 12.03
C ASP A 110 -23.27 1.48 13.28
N LYS A 111 -24.26 0.60 13.36
CA LYS A 111 -25.16 0.41 14.52
C LYS A 111 -25.33 -1.08 14.78
N MET A 112 -25.52 -1.45 16.03
CA MET A 112 -25.89 -2.81 16.39
C MET A 112 -27.17 -3.21 15.65
N ILE A 113 -27.21 -4.43 15.12
CA ILE A 113 -28.45 -5.02 14.60
C ILE A 113 -29.26 -5.46 15.82
N PRO A 114 -30.44 -4.86 16.11
CA PRO A 114 -31.21 -5.22 17.29
C PRO A 114 -31.71 -6.67 17.21
N ALA A 115 -31.81 -7.35 18.34
CA ALA A 115 -32.25 -8.75 18.41
C ALA A 115 -33.64 -8.96 17.81
N ASP A 116 -34.55 -8.00 17.96
CA ASP A 116 -35.90 -8.02 17.35
C ASP A 116 -35.90 -7.84 15.83
N SER A 117 -34.85 -7.29 15.27
CA SER A 117 -34.61 -7.21 13.83
C SER A 117 -34.01 -8.51 13.24
N ILE A 118 -33.61 -9.44 14.10
CA ILE A 118 -33.24 -10.81 13.80
C ILE A 118 -34.46 -11.64 14.13
N ASN A 119 -35.42 -11.73 13.27
CA ASN A 119 -36.72 -12.39 13.33
C ASN A 119 -37.04 -13.10 14.67
N THR A 120 -37.53 -12.34 15.67
CA THR A 120 -37.55 -12.71 17.08
C THR A 120 -38.50 -13.83 17.48
N GLN A 121 -39.50 -14.14 16.70
CA GLN A 121 -40.31 -15.37 16.96
C GLN A 121 -39.53 -16.64 16.67
N LEU A 122 -38.34 -16.50 16.05
CA LEU A 122 -37.56 -17.61 15.50
C LEU A 122 -36.06 -17.32 15.59
N ASN A 123 -35.61 -16.62 16.63
CA ASN A 123 -34.20 -16.31 16.88
C ASN A 123 -33.29 -17.54 16.79
N GLU A 124 -33.83 -18.67 17.18
CA GLU A 124 -33.20 -19.98 17.10
C GLU A 124 -33.05 -20.46 15.66
N MET A 125 -33.93 -20.02 14.75
CA MET A 125 -33.97 -20.51 13.38
C MET A 125 -33.09 -19.71 12.39
N SER A 126 -32.64 -18.51 12.70
CA SER A 126 -31.67 -17.83 11.83
C SER A 126 -30.33 -18.55 11.78
N PHE A 127 -30.03 -19.31 12.83
CA PHE A 127 -28.81 -20.11 13.03
C PHE A 127 -29.14 -21.58 13.32
N ASP A 128 -30.19 -22.15 12.72
CA ASP A 128 -30.64 -23.50 12.94
C ASP A 128 -29.64 -24.54 12.42
N ASP A 129 -29.20 -25.46 13.29
CA ASP A 129 -28.30 -26.57 12.92
C ASP A 129 -29.02 -27.80 12.35
N GLY A 130 -30.34 -27.74 12.24
CA GLY A 130 -31.19 -28.84 11.78
C GLY A 130 -31.44 -29.92 12.84
N THR A 131 -31.02 -29.73 14.07
CA THR A 131 -31.36 -30.61 15.19
C THR A 131 -32.63 -30.10 15.86
N GLN A 132 -33.60 -30.95 16.08
CA GLN A 132 -34.86 -30.57 16.76
C GLN A 132 -34.72 -30.38 18.27
N THR A 133 -33.50 -30.37 18.77
CA THR A 133 -33.17 -30.33 20.19
C THR A 133 -32.81 -28.95 20.68
N GLY A 134 -33.48 -27.90 20.18
CA GLY A 134 -33.40 -26.57 20.79
C GLY A 134 -32.05 -25.87 20.65
N GLY A 135 -31.65 -25.55 19.44
CA GLY A 135 -30.92 -24.34 19.02
C GLY A 135 -29.55 -23.97 19.61
N ASP A 136 -29.12 -24.56 20.71
CA ASP A 136 -27.89 -24.15 21.41
C ASP A 136 -26.58 -24.58 20.74
N ASN A 137 -26.62 -25.57 19.85
CA ASN A 137 -25.39 -26.14 19.26
C ASN A 137 -24.75 -25.25 18.18
N MET A 138 -25.55 -24.53 17.39
CA MET A 138 -25.02 -23.58 16.38
C MET A 138 -24.26 -22.43 17.01
N PHE A 139 -24.75 -21.93 18.13
CA PHE A 139 -24.08 -20.82 18.85
C PHE A 139 -22.80 -21.25 19.57
N ALA A 140 -22.58 -22.57 19.74
CA ALA A 140 -21.46 -23.10 20.53
C ALA A 140 -20.08 -22.80 19.96
N HIS A 141 -19.98 -22.55 18.66
CA HIS A 141 -18.70 -22.42 17.96
C HIS A 141 -18.49 -21.06 17.29
N ILE A 142 -19.53 -20.21 17.25
CA ILE A 142 -19.45 -18.96 16.52
C ILE A 142 -18.92 -17.85 17.43
N THR A 143 -17.87 -17.19 16.96
CA THR A 143 -17.36 -15.94 17.51
C THR A 143 -17.94 -14.78 16.72
N ILE A 144 -18.35 -13.74 17.41
CA ILE A 144 -18.81 -12.48 16.83
C ILE A 144 -17.73 -11.42 16.97
N ASN A 145 -17.30 -10.84 15.87
CA ASN A 145 -16.39 -9.70 15.85
C ASN A 145 -17.18 -8.42 15.55
N VAL A 146 -16.98 -7.39 16.34
CA VAL A 146 -17.68 -6.11 16.23
C VAL A 146 -16.69 -4.94 16.32
N ARG A 147 -17.08 -3.78 15.80
CA ARG A 147 -16.30 -2.56 16.05
C ARG A 147 -16.29 -2.25 17.55
N LYS A 148 -15.18 -1.76 18.08
CA LYS A 148 -15.02 -1.47 19.52
C LYS A 148 -16.07 -0.49 20.04
N GLU A 149 -16.52 0.46 19.21
CA GLU A 149 -17.55 1.45 19.57
C GLU A 149 -18.91 0.80 19.85
N LEU A 150 -19.16 -0.40 19.32
CA LEU A 150 -20.41 -1.15 19.48
C LEU A 150 -20.28 -2.35 20.42
N PHE A 151 -19.08 -2.60 20.94
CA PHE A 151 -18.81 -3.79 21.76
C PHE A 151 -19.78 -3.91 22.94
N ASP A 152 -19.97 -2.85 23.72
CA ASP A 152 -20.87 -2.85 24.88
C ASP A 152 -22.32 -3.06 24.48
N ASN A 153 -22.75 -2.52 23.34
CA ASN A 153 -24.10 -2.72 22.82
C ASN A 153 -24.35 -4.21 22.56
N TYR A 154 -23.45 -4.87 21.80
CA TYR A 154 -23.57 -6.31 21.52
C TYR A 154 -23.38 -7.16 22.78
N ASN A 155 -22.42 -6.82 23.64
CA ASN A 155 -22.10 -7.58 24.84
C ASN A 155 -23.20 -7.49 25.92
N ASN A 156 -24.02 -6.46 25.93
CA ASN A 156 -25.13 -6.31 26.85
C ASN A 156 -26.45 -6.90 26.33
N GLU A 157 -26.53 -7.21 25.02
CA GLU A 157 -27.73 -7.77 24.43
C GLU A 157 -27.80 -9.30 24.67
N PRO A 158 -28.88 -9.81 25.36
CA PRO A 158 -28.99 -11.23 25.72
C PRO A 158 -28.89 -12.20 24.54
N PHE A 159 -29.40 -11.82 23.38
CA PHE A 159 -29.35 -12.65 22.17
C PHE A 159 -27.91 -12.96 21.78
N TYR A 160 -27.03 -11.95 21.72
CA TYR A 160 -25.64 -12.13 21.29
C TYR A 160 -24.78 -12.86 22.33
N LYS A 161 -25.17 -12.86 23.60
CA LYS A 161 -24.51 -13.68 24.66
C LYS A 161 -24.67 -15.18 24.45
N ARG A 162 -25.56 -15.61 23.59
CA ARG A 162 -25.73 -17.04 23.24
C ARG A 162 -24.56 -17.58 22.40
N PHE A 163 -23.80 -16.71 21.72
CA PHE A 163 -22.63 -17.10 20.92
C PHE A 163 -21.48 -17.46 21.85
N LYS A 164 -21.23 -18.76 22.03
CA LYS A 164 -20.26 -19.28 23.02
C LYS A 164 -18.80 -19.06 22.62
N GLY A 165 -18.51 -18.81 21.34
CA GLY A 165 -17.21 -18.29 20.89
C GLY A 165 -16.91 -16.88 21.40
N GLY A 166 -17.92 -16.22 21.95
CA GLY A 166 -17.83 -14.89 22.56
C GLY A 166 -17.93 -13.74 21.56
N ILE A 167 -17.99 -12.54 22.11
CA ILE A 167 -17.99 -11.30 21.34
C ILE A 167 -16.60 -10.68 21.48
N GLN A 168 -15.97 -10.40 20.38
CA GLN A 168 -14.65 -9.75 20.31
C GLN A 168 -14.81 -8.39 19.64
N GLN A 169 -14.03 -7.44 20.11
CA GLN A 169 -14.00 -6.09 19.51
C GLN A 169 -12.84 -5.95 18.53
N SER A 170 -12.94 -4.95 17.66
CA SER A 170 -11.76 -4.47 16.91
C SER A 170 -10.68 -4.03 17.91
N PHE A 171 -9.44 -4.16 17.50
CA PHE A 171 -8.27 -3.90 18.33
C PHE A 171 -7.25 -3.03 17.61
N THR A 172 -6.36 -2.39 18.38
CA THR A 172 -5.33 -1.52 17.83
C THR A 172 -3.96 -2.18 18.00
N VAL A 173 -3.20 -2.18 16.93
CA VAL A 173 -1.76 -2.51 16.93
C VAL A 173 -1.03 -1.33 16.33
N ASP A 174 -0.07 -0.77 17.04
CA ASP A 174 0.54 0.52 16.76
C ASP A 174 -0.54 1.63 16.62
N ASP A 175 -0.66 2.25 15.45
CA ASP A 175 -1.65 3.31 15.16
C ASP A 175 -2.80 2.83 14.25
N GLU A 176 -2.85 1.54 13.94
CA GLU A 176 -3.87 0.94 13.07
C GLU A 176 -4.93 0.19 13.89
N GLU A 177 -6.18 0.37 13.50
CA GLU A 177 -7.30 -0.39 14.02
C GLU A 177 -7.61 -1.56 13.09
N TYR A 178 -7.70 -2.76 13.65
CA TYR A 178 -7.98 -4.00 12.94
C TYR A 178 -9.21 -4.70 13.50
N ILE A 179 -9.90 -5.44 12.62
CA ILE A 179 -10.94 -6.38 13.02
C ILE A 179 -10.66 -7.73 12.38
N ALA A 180 -10.82 -8.82 13.15
CA ALA A 180 -10.64 -10.16 12.62
C ALA A 180 -11.77 -10.53 11.67
N MET A 181 -11.40 -11.07 10.51
CA MET A 181 -12.32 -11.54 9.47
C MET A 181 -12.43 -13.06 9.50
N SER A 182 -11.36 -13.72 9.91
CA SER A 182 -11.26 -15.16 10.13
C SER A 182 -10.22 -15.43 11.22
N GLU A 183 -9.89 -16.70 11.44
CA GLU A 183 -8.83 -17.07 12.37
C GLU A 183 -7.44 -16.59 11.93
N GLN A 184 -7.24 -16.28 10.66
CA GLN A 184 -5.93 -15.97 10.07
C GLN A 184 -5.86 -14.59 9.41
N SER A 185 -6.98 -13.92 9.20
CA SER A 185 -7.09 -12.71 8.39
C SER A 185 -7.70 -11.55 9.17
N VAL A 186 -7.16 -10.37 8.97
CA VAL A 186 -7.72 -9.11 9.51
C VAL A 186 -7.98 -8.10 8.40
N ASN A 187 -8.95 -7.24 8.67
CA ASN A 187 -9.21 -6.02 7.92
C ASN A 187 -8.65 -4.83 8.71
N MET A 188 -7.81 -4.02 8.07
CA MET A 188 -7.36 -2.74 8.59
C MET A 188 -8.48 -1.70 8.41
N LEU A 189 -9.19 -1.37 9.49
CA LEU A 189 -10.34 -0.48 9.48
C LEU A 189 -9.95 1.00 9.37
N SER A 190 -8.88 1.37 10.05
CA SER A 190 -8.39 2.76 10.03
C SER A 190 -6.94 2.83 10.48
N THR A 191 -6.26 3.92 10.09
CA THR A 191 -4.93 4.27 10.58
C THR A 191 -4.90 5.72 11.05
N LYS A 192 -4.05 6.00 12.05
CA LYS A 192 -3.74 7.34 12.56
C LYS A 192 -2.26 7.68 12.37
N ARG A 193 -1.58 6.93 11.51
CA ARG A 193 -0.15 7.15 11.22
C ARG A 193 0.13 8.59 10.79
N LYS A 194 1.34 9.01 11.14
CA LYS A 194 1.90 10.31 10.78
C LYS A 194 3.14 10.18 9.91
N ASP A 195 3.49 8.93 9.56
CA ASP A 195 4.63 8.66 8.70
C ASP A 195 4.41 9.24 7.31
N HIS A 196 5.42 9.87 6.73
CA HIS A 196 5.33 10.38 5.36
C HIS A 196 5.04 9.26 4.36
N THR A 197 5.71 8.12 4.50
CA THR A 197 5.46 6.90 3.74
C THR A 197 4.95 5.82 4.67
N PHE A 198 3.71 5.41 4.50
CA PHE A 198 3.13 4.31 5.24
C PHE A 198 3.22 3.01 4.45
N VAL A 199 3.96 2.05 4.99
CA VAL A 199 4.04 0.69 4.43
C VAL A 199 3.02 -0.18 5.17
N ILE A 200 2.00 -0.64 4.45
CA ILE A 200 0.98 -1.53 5.02
C ILE A 200 1.65 -2.84 5.43
N PRO A 201 1.53 -3.26 6.71
CA PRO A 201 2.13 -4.49 7.18
C PRO A 201 1.48 -5.72 6.50
N THR A 202 2.26 -6.76 6.23
CA THR A 202 1.75 -8.03 5.69
C THR A 202 1.07 -8.87 6.76
N SER A 203 1.52 -8.72 8.01
CA SER A 203 0.96 -9.40 9.17
C SER A 203 1.09 -8.54 10.43
N ILE A 204 0.21 -8.83 11.39
CA ILE A 204 0.25 -8.23 12.72
C ILE A 204 0.10 -9.33 13.79
N THR A 205 0.59 -9.06 14.99
CA THR A 205 0.42 -9.97 16.12
C THR A 205 -0.39 -9.27 17.22
N HIS A 206 -1.46 -9.93 17.66
CA HIS A 206 -2.29 -9.48 18.76
C HIS A 206 -2.62 -10.66 19.68
N ASN A 207 -2.44 -10.50 21.00
CA ASN A 207 -2.65 -11.56 22.00
C ASN A 207 -1.99 -12.90 21.63
N SER A 208 -0.71 -12.85 21.23
CA SER A 208 0.09 -14.02 20.81
C SER A 208 -0.43 -14.74 19.56
N LYS A 209 -1.36 -14.17 18.84
CA LYS A 209 -1.89 -14.67 17.58
C LYS A 209 -1.46 -13.78 16.43
N THR A 210 -0.92 -14.37 15.37
CA THR A 210 -0.51 -13.66 14.16
C THR A 210 -1.61 -13.74 13.11
N TYR A 211 -1.93 -12.61 12.51
CA TYR A 211 -2.91 -12.47 11.45
C TYR A 211 -2.26 -11.87 10.20
N SER A 212 -2.66 -12.32 9.03
CA SER A 212 -2.34 -11.66 7.76
C SER A 212 -3.24 -10.45 7.54
N VAL A 213 -2.66 -9.35 7.08
CA VAL A 213 -3.43 -8.15 6.68
C VAL A 213 -3.85 -8.32 5.23
N ASN A 214 -5.02 -8.93 5.01
CA ASN A 214 -5.53 -9.22 3.67
C ASN A 214 -6.49 -8.14 3.15
N LEU A 215 -7.02 -7.30 4.03
CA LEU A 215 -8.01 -6.29 3.65
C LEU A 215 -7.62 -4.91 4.16
N ILE A 216 -7.91 -3.91 3.34
CA ILE A 216 -7.95 -2.50 3.70
C ILE A 216 -9.42 -2.09 3.68
N GLY A 217 -9.93 -1.60 4.78
CA GLY A 217 -11.35 -1.26 4.93
C GLY A 217 -11.77 -0.02 4.14
N ASP A 218 -13.07 0.16 4.04
CA ASP A 218 -13.64 1.38 3.47
C ASP A 218 -13.17 2.60 4.28
N TYR A 219 -12.73 3.65 3.57
CA TYR A 219 -12.28 4.91 4.18
C TYR A 219 -11.13 4.76 5.20
N ALA A 220 -10.30 3.71 5.09
CA ALA A 220 -9.28 3.39 6.09
C ALA A 220 -8.30 4.53 6.38
N PHE A 221 -8.07 5.41 5.40
CA PHE A 221 -7.18 6.57 5.54
C PHE A 221 -7.90 7.88 5.87
N GLN A 222 -9.19 7.86 6.18
CA GLN A 222 -9.94 9.08 6.49
C GLN A 222 -9.45 9.82 7.73
N LYS A 223 -8.82 9.09 8.68
CA LYS A 223 -8.33 9.64 9.95
C LYS A 223 -6.84 10.00 9.95
N VAL A 224 -6.14 9.82 8.84
CA VAL A 224 -4.71 10.18 8.77
C VAL A 224 -4.50 11.69 8.79
N THR A 225 -3.34 12.09 9.29
CA THR A 225 -2.92 13.49 9.27
C THR A 225 -2.42 13.90 7.87
N ALA A 226 -2.18 15.19 7.69
CA ALA A 226 -1.63 15.72 6.45
C ALA A 226 -0.20 15.24 6.13
N ASP A 227 0.45 14.53 7.05
CA ASP A 227 1.83 14.07 6.89
C ASP A 227 1.95 12.85 5.99
N VAL A 228 0.94 11.96 5.96
CA VAL A 228 0.96 10.75 5.12
C VAL A 228 0.77 11.16 3.65
N LYS A 229 1.84 11.02 2.88
CA LYS A 229 1.90 11.38 1.45
C LYS A 229 1.96 10.16 0.54
N GLU A 230 2.54 9.08 1.02
CA GLU A 230 2.78 7.89 0.24
C GLU A 230 2.32 6.63 0.99
N VAL A 231 1.72 5.69 0.27
CA VAL A 231 1.29 4.40 0.81
C VAL A 231 1.86 3.28 -0.06
N VAL A 232 2.46 2.28 0.58
CA VAL A 232 2.96 1.08 -0.08
C VAL A 232 2.06 -0.10 0.27
N VAL A 233 1.41 -0.66 -0.74
CA VAL A 233 0.53 -1.83 -0.65
C VAL A 233 1.32 -3.08 -1.06
N LYS A 234 1.46 -4.02 -0.13
CA LYS A 234 2.18 -5.27 -0.36
C LYS A 234 1.27 -6.38 -0.88
N LYS A 235 1.86 -7.47 -1.35
CA LYS A 235 1.22 -8.60 -2.04
C LYS A 235 0.09 -9.30 -1.27
N ASP A 236 0.13 -9.25 0.05
CA ASP A 236 -0.84 -10.00 0.86
C ASP A 236 -2.21 -9.31 0.96
N VAL A 237 -2.33 -8.06 0.50
CA VAL A 237 -3.60 -7.35 0.43
C VAL A 237 -4.39 -7.84 -0.78
N GLU A 238 -5.52 -8.51 -0.51
CA GLU A 238 -6.38 -9.11 -1.53
C GLU A 238 -7.65 -8.29 -1.80
N TYR A 239 -8.02 -7.40 -0.87
CA TYR A 239 -9.19 -6.54 -1.01
C TYR A 239 -8.93 -5.13 -0.49
N ILE A 240 -9.37 -4.15 -1.26
CA ILE A 240 -9.31 -2.73 -0.93
C ILE A 240 -10.74 -2.18 -0.97
N GLY A 241 -11.18 -1.71 0.18
CA GLY A 241 -12.51 -1.14 0.38
C GLY A 241 -12.72 0.17 -0.38
N ALA A 242 -13.97 0.58 -0.43
CA ALA A 242 -14.36 1.79 -1.12
C ALA A 242 -13.64 3.02 -0.56
N GLN A 243 -13.02 3.79 -1.45
CA GLN A 243 -12.36 5.07 -1.10
C GLN A 243 -11.33 4.92 0.04
N ALA A 244 -10.66 3.75 0.13
CA ALA A 244 -9.76 3.43 1.22
C ALA A 244 -8.69 4.51 1.45
N PHE A 245 -8.12 5.08 0.38
CA PHE A 245 -7.04 6.09 0.43
C PHE A 245 -7.55 7.53 0.34
N VAL A 246 -8.85 7.75 0.47
CA VAL A 246 -9.46 9.09 0.46
C VAL A 246 -9.48 9.64 1.88
N THR A 247 -8.97 10.85 2.09
CA THR A 247 -8.95 11.46 3.42
C THR A 247 -10.14 12.39 3.67
N LYS A 248 -10.75 12.92 2.61
CA LYS A 248 -11.92 13.80 2.71
C LYS A 248 -12.81 13.69 1.48
N LYS A 249 -14.12 13.73 1.68
CA LYS A 249 -15.10 13.91 0.63
C LYS A 249 -15.78 15.28 0.83
N GLU A 250 -15.73 16.14 -0.18
CA GLU A 250 -16.38 17.45 -0.16
C GLU A 250 -17.89 17.32 -0.39
N GLU A 251 -18.66 18.36 -0.05
CA GLU A 251 -20.12 18.39 -0.23
C GLU A 251 -20.57 18.21 -1.68
N ASN A 252 -19.77 18.70 -2.63
CA ASN A 252 -20.00 18.52 -4.07
C ASN A 252 -19.65 17.10 -4.58
N GLY A 253 -19.26 16.19 -3.70
CA GLY A 253 -18.88 14.84 -4.04
C GLY A 253 -17.42 14.68 -4.50
N GLU A 254 -16.63 15.76 -4.55
CA GLU A 254 -15.21 15.69 -4.90
C GLU A 254 -14.42 14.98 -3.80
N LEU A 255 -13.56 14.03 -4.22
CA LEU A 255 -12.67 13.30 -3.32
C LEU A 255 -11.33 14.02 -3.22
N LYS A 256 -10.88 14.23 -1.99
CA LYS A 256 -9.55 14.76 -1.68
C LYS A 256 -8.75 13.76 -0.87
N SER A 257 -7.45 13.76 -1.08
CA SER A 257 -6.54 12.95 -0.30
C SER A 257 -5.25 13.68 -0.01
N THR A 258 -4.73 13.51 1.19
CA THR A 258 -3.34 13.85 1.54
C THR A 258 -2.38 12.82 0.98
N VAL A 259 -2.86 11.60 0.70
CA VAL A 259 -2.08 10.55 0.03
C VAL A 259 -1.91 10.92 -1.44
N GLU A 260 -0.69 11.30 -1.79
CA GLU A 260 -0.33 11.74 -3.14
C GLU A 260 0.04 10.58 -4.05
N LYS A 261 0.60 9.48 -3.46
CA LYS A 261 1.06 8.31 -4.21
C LYS A 261 0.68 7.01 -3.51
N VAL A 262 0.21 6.05 -4.28
CA VAL A 262 0.00 4.67 -3.82
C VAL A 262 0.82 3.73 -4.71
N PHE A 263 1.64 2.89 -4.09
CA PHE A 263 2.51 1.94 -4.76
C PHE A 263 1.99 0.52 -4.55
N PHE A 264 1.60 -0.15 -5.62
CA PHE A 264 1.22 -1.56 -5.61
C PHE A 264 2.41 -2.39 -6.07
N ILE A 265 3.03 -3.10 -5.14
CA ILE A 265 4.26 -3.86 -5.41
C ILE A 265 4.00 -5.31 -5.82
N GLU A 266 2.74 -5.68 -6.05
CA GLU A 266 2.34 -6.98 -6.60
C GLU A 266 2.43 -6.98 -8.13
N SER A 267 2.94 -8.07 -8.71
CA SER A 267 3.04 -8.20 -10.16
C SER A 267 1.71 -8.52 -10.84
N ASN A 268 0.84 -9.27 -10.13
CA ASN A 268 -0.46 -9.69 -10.66
C ASN A 268 -1.56 -9.29 -9.68
N PRO A 269 -2.27 -8.18 -9.95
CA PRO A 269 -3.43 -7.85 -9.14
C PRO A 269 -4.43 -9.01 -9.21
N THR A 270 -4.96 -9.42 -8.09
CA THR A 270 -6.11 -10.31 -8.08
C THR A 270 -7.25 -9.63 -8.82
N GLU A 271 -8.11 -10.40 -9.50
CA GLU A 271 -9.23 -9.83 -10.28
C GLU A 271 -10.17 -8.97 -9.44
N GLN A 272 -10.11 -9.12 -8.13
CA GLN A 272 -11.08 -8.62 -7.17
C GLN A 272 -10.45 -7.70 -6.11
N MET A 273 -9.31 -7.08 -6.41
CA MET A 273 -8.60 -6.27 -5.42
C MET A 273 -9.39 -5.03 -4.97
N LEU A 274 -10.05 -4.31 -5.89
CA LEU A 274 -10.86 -3.13 -5.55
C LEU A 274 -12.32 -3.50 -5.26
N SER A 275 -12.94 -2.81 -4.32
CA SER A 275 -14.37 -2.97 -3.99
C SER A 275 -15.27 -2.91 -5.23
N THR A 276 -15.03 -1.95 -6.11
CA THR A 276 -15.77 -1.77 -7.37
C THR A 276 -15.67 -2.98 -8.30
N THR A 277 -14.50 -3.58 -8.43
CA THR A 277 -14.29 -4.76 -9.28
C THR A 277 -14.72 -6.04 -8.60
N TYR A 278 -14.53 -6.14 -7.27
CA TYR A 278 -14.95 -7.30 -6.49
C TYR A 278 -16.47 -7.55 -6.58
N PHE A 279 -17.26 -6.48 -6.50
CA PHE A 279 -18.71 -6.57 -6.54
C PHE A 279 -19.32 -6.26 -7.91
N GLU A 280 -18.51 -6.07 -8.96
CA GLU A 280 -19.00 -5.75 -10.32
C GLU A 280 -20.05 -4.62 -10.31
N LEU A 281 -19.76 -3.53 -9.57
CA LEU A 281 -20.70 -2.43 -9.37
C LEU A 281 -21.03 -1.74 -10.70
N ASP A 282 -22.30 -1.43 -10.93
CA ASP A 282 -22.75 -0.81 -12.18
C ASP A 282 -22.63 0.72 -12.19
N GLU A 283 -22.97 1.35 -13.34
CA GLU A 283 -22.79 2.79 -13.56
C GLU A 283 -23.64 3.67 -12.65
N THR A 284 -24.77 3.20 -12.19
CA THR A 284 -25.65 3.96 -11.32
C THR A 284 -25.11 4.07 -9.90
N GLU A 285 -24.21 3.16 -9.54
CA GLU A 285 -23.47 3.14 -8.28
C GLU A 285 -22.12 3.85 -8.40
N THR A 286 -21.72 4.26 -9.60
CA THR A 286 -20.37 4.73 -9.98
C THR A 286 -20.07 6.20 -9.77
N ASN A 287 -20.70 6.85 -8.86
CA ASN A 287 -20.00 7.98 -8.21
C ASN A 287 -18.80 7.48 -7.36
N TYR A 288 -18.40 6.21 -7.54
CA TYR A 288 -17.22 5.61 -6.91
C TYR A 288 -15.96 5.96 -7.70
N ASN A 289 -15.44 7.14 -7.47
CA ASN A 289 -14.02 7.36 -7.63
C ASN A 289 -13.36 6.69 -6.43
N GLU A 290 -12.61 5.62 -6.65
CA GLU A 290 -11.87 4.92 -5.58
C GLU A 290 -10.71 5.77 -5.05
N PHE A 291 -10.19 6.65 -5.88
CA PHE A 291 -9.04 7.51 -5.58
C PHE A 291 -9.36 8.99 -5.84
N ALA A 292 -8.77 9.87 -5.06
CA ALA A 292 -8.77 11.30 -5.37
C ALA A 292 -8.05 11.56 -6.69
N LYS A 293 -8.50 12.55 -7.47
CA LYS A 293 -7.92 12.88 -8.79
C LYS A 293 -6.42 13.22 -8.73
N THR A 294 -5.96 13.69 -7.59
CA THR A 294 -4.56 14.08 -7.34
C THR A 294 -3.66 12.90 -7.00
N THR A 295 -4.23 11.78 -6.56
CA THR A 295 -3.47 10.59 -6.17
C THR A 295 -2.89 9.91 -7.41
N LYS A 296 -1.59 9.65 -7.43
CA LYS A 296 -0.90 8.85 -8.45
C LYS A 296 -0.80 7.41 -7.98
N ILE A 297 -0.98 6.48 -8.90
CA ILE A 297 -0.96 5.05 -8.64
C ILE A 297 0.21 4.45 -9.41
N TYR A 298 1.14 3.82 -8.70
CA TYR A 298 2.30 3.21 -9.31
C TYR A 298 2.27 1.70 -9.17
N VAL A 299 2.55 1.02 -10.26
CA VAL A 299 2.58 -0.45 -10.39
C VAL A 299 3.86 -0.88 -11.07
N LYS A 300 4.20 -2.17 -11.03
CA LYS A 300 5.30 -2.72 -11.82
C LYS A 300 5.05 -2.50 -13.32
N ARG A 301 6.12 -2.29 -14.07
CA ARG A 301 6.03 -2.09 -15.54
C ARG A 301 5.35 -3.27 -16.22
N SER A 302 5.74 -4.50 -15.86
CA SER A 302 5.15 -5.74 -16.38
C SER A 302 3.66 -5.88 -16.07
N ALA A 303 3.22 -5.34 -14.94
CA ALA A 303 1.84 -5.44 -14.45
C ALA A 303 0.93 -4.31 -14.94
N LEU A 304 1.46 -3.25 -15.56
CA LEU A 304 0.70 -2.04 -15.93
C LEU A 304 -0.57 -2.35 -16.73
N ASN A 305 -0.44 -3.14 -17.79
CA ASN A 305 -1.57 -3.48 -18.65
C ASN A 305 -2.58 -4.34 -17.90
N THR A 306 -2.10 -5.29 -17.10
CA THR A 306 -2.95 -6.16 -16.29
C THR A 306 -3.78 -5.35 -15.29
N TYR A 307 -3.16 -4.38 -14.59
CA TYR A 307 -3.91 -3.48 -13.70
C TYR A 307 -4.94 -2.64 -14.46
N LYS A 308 -4.56 -2.06 -15.60
CA LYS A 308 -5.47 -1.26 -16.42
C LYS A 308 -6.63 -2.08 -16.98
N GLU A 309 -6.40 -3.32 -17.36
CA GLU A 309 -7.44 -4.23 -17.86
C GLU A 309 -8.37 -4.70 -16.75
N LYS A 310 -7.82 -5.22 -15.66
CA LYS A 310 -8.60 -5.81 -14.56
C LYS A 310 -9.37 -4.78 -13.74
N TRP A 311 -8.87 -3.56 -13.65
CA TRP A 311 -9.55 -2.46 -12.97
C TRP A 311 -10.44 -1.65 -13.90
N ASN A 312 -10.52 -2.00 -15.17
CA ASN A 312 -11.45 -1.42 -16.11
C ASN A 312 -12.86 -1.99 -15.94
N LYS A 313 -13.83 -1.15 -16.25
CA LYS A 313 -15.22 -1.55 -16.31
C LYS A 313 -15.61 -1.91 -17.73
N MET A 314 -16.21 -3.07 -17.90
CA MET A 314 -16.87 -3.47 -19.15
C MET A 314 -18.34 -3.05 -19.10
N VAL A 315 -18.75 -2.12 -19.96
CA VAL A 315 -20.12 -1.65 -20.07
C VAL A 315 -20.73 -2.18 -21.35
N TYR A 316 -21.90 -2.81 -21.24
CA TYR A 316 -22.67 -3.23 -22.41
C TYR A 316 -23.38 -2.01 -23.01
N ASP A 317 -23.00 -1.62 -24.23
CA ASP A 317 -23.69 -0.57 -24.97
C ASP A 317 -24.91 -1.18 -25.69
N ILE A 318 -26.08 -0.82 -25.22
CA ILE A 318 -27.34 -1.34 -25.76
C ILE A 318 -27.58 -0.94 -27.24
N ASN A 319 -27.02 0.22 -27.64
CA ASN A 319 -27.22 0.73 -29.00
C ASN A 319 -26.37 -0.04 -30.02
N THR A 320 -25.14 -0.38 -29.64
CA THR A 320 -24.21 -1.11 -30.51
C THR A 320 -24.25 -2.61 -30.27
N LYS A 321 -24.96 -3.08 -29.22
CA LYS A 321 -25.00 -4.49 -28.77
C LYS A 321 -23.59 -5.09 -28.53
N THR A 322 -22.65 -4.26 -28.13
CA THR A 322 -21.26 -4.65 -27.89
C THR A 322 -20.84 -4.22 -26.49
N PHE A 323 -19.84 -4.93 -25.94
CA PHE A 323 -19.18 -4.47 -24.72
C PHE A 323 -18.17 -3.38 -25.07
N LYS A 324 -18.26 -2.25 -24.39
CA LYS A 324 -17.26 -1.19 -24.44
C LYS A 324 -16.52 -1.09 -23.12
N VAL A 325 -15.23 -0.85 -23.19
CA VAL A 325 -14.45 -0.51 -22.00
C VAL A 325 -14.77 0.94 -21.64
N SER A 326 -15.40 1.14 -20.50
CA SER A 326 -15.55 2.46 -19.89
C SER A 326 -14.58 2.55 -18.73
N PRO A 327 -13.39 3.12 -18.93
CA PRO A 327 -12.38 3.16 -17.89
C PRO A 327 -12.87 4.03 -16.73
N PHE A 328 -12.71 3.55 -15.50
CA PHE A 328 -12.81 4.42 -14.34
C PHE A 328 -11.83 5.58 -14.48
N ASN A 329 -12.20 6.75 -13.98
CA ASN A 329 -11.38 7.96 -14.12
C ASN A 329 -9.97 7.77 -13.56
N PHE A 330 -9.79 6.97 -12.51
CA PHE A 330 -8.49 6.71 -11.88
C PHE A 330 -7.56 5.82 -12.72
N ILE A 331 -8.04 5.11 -13.74
CA ILE A 331 -7.19 4.30 -14.63
C ILE A 331 -6.09 5.16 -15.30
N LYS A 332 -6.40 6.42 -15.58
CA LYS A 332 -5.44 7.39 -16.15
C LYS A 332 -4.35 7.82 -15.15
N GLN A 333 -4.54 7.53 -13.86
CA GLN A 333 -3.59 7.85 -12.79
C GLN A 333 -2.57 6.71 -12.60
N ILE A 334 -2.77 5.54 -13.24
CA ILE A 334 -1.90 4.37 -13.11
C ILE A 334 -0.72 4.51 -14.06
N ASP A 335 0.48 4.47 -13.49
CA ASP A 335 1.75 4.53 -14.22
C ASP A 335 2.78 3.59 -13.57
N TYR A 336 3.89 3.34 -14.24
CA TYR A 336 5.07 2.66 -13.69
C TYR A 336 6.27 3.61 -13.56
N LYS A 337 6.23 4.78 -14.19
CA LYS A 337 7.30 5.79 -14.17
C LYS A 337 7.18 6.65 -12.93
N ILE A 338 8.04 6.39 -11.95
CA ILE A 338 8.06 7.12 -10.69
C ILE A 338 9.09 8.26 -10.81
N PRO A 339 8.65 9.53 -10.88
CA PRO A 339 9.54 10.67 -10.97
C PRO A 339 10.13 11.06 -9.60
N GLY A 340 11.06 11.99 -9.59
CA GLY A 340 11.49 12.69 -8.37
C GLY A 340 12.88 12.34 -7.87
N VAL A 341 13.69 11.68 -8.68
CA VAL A 341 15.11 11.50 -8.37
C VAL A 341 15.88 12.74 -8.78
N LYS A 342 16.47 13.43 -7.80
CA LYS A 342 17.36 14.58 -8.06
C LYS A 342 18.80 14.10 -8.08
N ILE A 343 19.44 14.22 -9.25
CA ILE A 343 20.86 13.98 -9.45
C ILE A 343 21.48 15.32 -9.88
N THR A 344 22.50 15.78 -9.14
CA THR A 344 23.20 17.03 -9.43
C THR A 344 24.66 16.71 -9.68
N ASP A 345 25.22 17.26 -10.74
CA ASP A 345 26.64 17.05 -11.09
C ASP A 345 27.00 15.55 -11.13
N GLN A 346 26.16 14.75 -11.80
CA GLN A 346 26.26 13.29 -12.00
C GLN A 346 25.96 12.43 -10.76
N TYR A 347 25.76 12.97 -9.57
CA TYR A 347 25.62 12.18 -8.36
C TYR A 347 24.34 12.53 -7.59
N GLY A 348 23.74 11.51 -7.00
CA GLY A 348 22.62 11.62 -6.07
C GLY A 348 22.66 10.52 -5.03
N THR A 349 21.82 10.61 -4.00
CA THR A 349 21.62 9.51 -3.07
C THR A 349 20.17 9.08 -3.09
N PHE A 350 19.93 7.80 -2.77
CA PHE A 350 18.60 7.23 -2.89
C PHE A 350 18.37 6.10 -1.89
N ALA A 351 17.13 5.92 -1.47
CA ALA A 351 16.62 4.76 -0.74
C ALA A 351 15.10 4.69 -0.89
N ARG A 352 14.53 3.48 -0.96
CA ARG A 352 13.07 3.25 -0.94
C ARG A 352 12.72 2.04 -0.08
N GLU A 353 11.46 1.96 0.29
CA GLU A 353 10.86 0.88 1.09
C GLU A 353 10.61 -0.40 0.29
N PHE A 354 10.76 -0.32 -1.02
CA PHE A 354 10.57 -1.41 -1.98
C PHE A 354 11.71 -1.43 -3.00
N ASP A 355 11.85 -2.55 -3.67
CA ASP A 355 12.84 -2.72 -4.73
C ASP A 355 12.57 -1.76 -5.88
N THR A 356 13.62 -1.13 -6.40
CA THR A 356 13.50 -0.14 -7.49
C THR A 356 14.46 -0.46 -8.63
N ASP A 357 14.07 -0.08 -9.84
CA ASP A 357 14.85 -0.29 -11.05
C ASP A 357 15.02 1.01 -11.85
N PHE A 358 16.25 1.48 -11.95
CA PHE A 358 16.65 2.63 -12.76
C PHE A 358 17.03 2.24 -14.21
N SER A 359 17.20 0.96 -14.52
CA SER A 359 17.57 0.49 -15.85
C SER A 359 16.49 0.80 -16.90
N ILE A 360 15.25 0.93 -16.46
CA ILE A 360 14.08 1.27 -17.28
C ILE A 360 14.29 2.60 -18.01
N TYR A 361 14.86 3.61 -17.36
CA TYR A 361 15.11 4.90 -17.99
C TYR A 361 16.03 4.75 -19.21
N LYS A 362 17.15 4.04 -19.05
CA LYS A 362 18.10 3.74 -20.14
C LYS A 362 17.43 3.03 -21.30
N GLN A 363 16.67 1.97 -21.02
CA GLN A 363 15.98 1.17 -22.03
C GLN A 363 15.03 1.99 -22.89
N GLU A 364 14.34 2.95 -22.30
CA GLU A 364 13.33 3.78 -22.97
C GLU A 364 13.88 5.06 -23.61
N ASN A 365 15.11 5.45 -23.28
CA ASN A 365 15.74 6.67 -23.76
C ASN A 365 16.96 6.39 -24.68
N ASN A 366 16.87 5.37 -25.54
CA ASN A 366 17.89 5.03 -26.53
C ASN A 366 19.29 4.81 -25.93
N ASN A 367 19.34 4.09 -24.82
CA ASN A 367 20.55 3.84 -24.03
C ASN A 367 21.25 5.09 -23.47
N LYS A 368 20.54 6.21 -23.35
CA LYS A 368 21.02 7.42 -22.68
C LYS A 368 20.57 7.41 -21.22
N GLY A 369 21.30 8.10 -20.34
CA GLY A 369 20.93 8.24 -18.95
C GLY A 369 21.11 6.95 -18.15
N VAL A 370 22.26 6.29 -18.32
CA VAL A 370 22.61 5.12 -17.51
C VAL A 370 22.82 5.57 -16.07
N ILE A 371 21.97 5.11 -15.17
CA ILE A 371 22.12 5.33 -13.74
C ILE A 371 22.66 4.04 -13.12
N ALA A 372 23.81 4.13 -12.50
CA ALA A 372 24.39 3.05 -11.71
C ALA A 372 24.20 3.33 -10.22
N ALA A 373 23.85 2.31 -9.46
CA ALA A 373 23.75 2.38 -8.01
C ALA A 373 24.99 1.77 -7.36
N PHE A 374 25.55 2.50 -6.38
CA PHE A 374 26.75 2.11 -5.65
C PHE A 374 26.49 2.04 -4.16
N VAL A 375 27.14 1.10 -3.53
CA VAL A 375 27.23 0.94 -2.07
C VAL A 375 28.69 0.97 -1.64
N ALA A 376 28.94 1.19 -0.37
CA ALA A 376 30.25 1.00 0.23
C ALA A 376 30.12 0.08 1.45
N LYS A 377 31.07 -0.83 1.62
CA LYS A 377 31.08 -1.79 2.75
C LYS A 377 32.11 -1.40 3.79
N ASP A 378 31.77 -1.56 5.05
CA ASP A 378 32.66 -1.27 6.19
C ASP A 378 34.02 -2.00 6.05
N GLY A 379 34.01 -3.29 5.74
CA GLY A 379 35.22 -4.11 5.59
C GLY A 379 36.12 -3.74 4.40
N ASP A 380 35.66 -2.86 3.50
CA ASP A 380 36.43 -2.42 2.33
C ASP A 380 37.16 -1.09 2.55
N ILE A 381 36.91 -0.40 3.66
CA ILE A 381 37.55 0.85 4.01
C ILE A 381 39.04 0.59 4.28
N ARG A 382 39.92 1.29 3.60
CA ARG A 382 41.38 1.11 3.70
C ARG A 382 42.07 2.42 4.11
N LYS A 383 42.97 2.31 5.08
CA LYS A 383 43.95 3.36 5.32
C LYS A 383 44.99 3.31 4.21
N GLY A 384 45.04 4.35 3.39
CA GLY A 384 45.82 4.33 2.17
C GLY A 384 47.27 4.81 2.34
N ASN A 385 48.12 4.26 1.46
CA ASN A 385 49.45 4.83 1.13
C ASN A 385 49.35 5.58 -0.21
N GLY A 386 48.19 6.11 -0.59
CA GLY A 386 47.98 6.77 -1.86
C GLY A 386 48.48 8.20 -1.92
N ASP A 387 48.25 8.87 -3.05
CA ASP A 387 48.67 10.23 -3.38
C ASP A 387 48.33 11.33 -2.32
N TYR A 388 47.56 10.99 -1.30
CA TYR A 388 47.13 11.86 -0.21
C TYR A 388 47.80 11.57 1.15
N GLY A 389 48.84 10.71 1.17
CA GLY A 389 49.64 10.43 2.37
C GLY A 389 49.09 9.30 3.25
N THR A 390 49.89 8.87 4.24
CA THR A 390 49.63 7.68 5.10
C THR A 390 48.46 7.82 6.06
N SER A 391 47.83 9.00 6.17
CA SER A 391 46.72 9.31 7.06
C SER A 391 45.35 9.37 6.34
N ALA A 392 45.32 9.24 5.03
CA ALA A 392 44.06 9.24 4.26
C ALA A 392 43.36 7.87 4.30
N TYR A 393 42.04 7.89 4.26
CA TYR A 393 41.20 6.68 4.14
C TYR A 393 40.53 6.65 2.78
N ASN A 394 40.54 5.50 2.13
CA ASN A 394 39.86 5.25 0.90
C ASN A 394 38.60 4.39 1.15
N VAL A 395 37.47 4.84 0.64
CA VAL A 395 36.17 4.16 0.69
C VAL A 395 35.82 3.74 -0.72
N PRO A 396 36.06 2.46 -1.08
CA PRO A 396 35.68 1.95 -2.37
C PRO A 396 34.15 1.89 -2.53
N MET A 397 33.65 2.56 -3.55
CA MET A 397 32.24 2.45 -3.97
C MET A 397 32.13 1.30 -4.96
N ARG A 398 31.27 0.34 -4.63
CA ARG A 398 31.03 -0.84 -5.46
C ARG A 398 29.66 -0.77 -6.10
N SER A 399 29.55 -1.14 -7.37
CA SER A 399 28.26 -1.30 -8.00
C SER A 399 27.46 -2.38 -7.28
N ILE A 400 26.16 -2.13 -7.12
CA ILE A 400 25.23 -3.02 -6.41
C ILE A 400 24.98 -4.33 -7.18
N ASP A 401 25.36 -4.37 -8.45
CA ASP A 401 25.06 -5.48 -9.38
C ASP A 401 25.99 -6.69 -9.27
N GLU A 402 26.82 -6.77 -8.24
CA GLU A 402 27.74 -7.89 -8.02
C GLU A 402 27.02 -9.20 -7.59
N LYS A 403 26.11 -9.71 -8.38
CA LYS A 403 25.66 -11.08 -8.25
C LYS A 403 26.42 -11.95 -9.26
N GLY A 404 27.54 -12.53 -8.80
CA GLY A 404 28.24 -13.56 -9.56
C GLY A 404 29.03 -13.09 -10.79
N GLY A 405 29.49 -11.85 -10.84
CA GLY A 405 30.39 -11.38 -11.90
C GLY A 405 29.74 -11.06 -13.24
N VAL A 406 28.41 -11.03 -13.31
CA VAL A 406 27.67 -10.64 -14.52
C VAL A 406 26.94 -9.33 -14.24
N ARG A 407 27.34 -8.27 -14.92
CA ARG A 407 26.87 -6.90 -14.76
C ARG A 407 25.64 -6.59 -15.63
N ASP A 408 24.56 -7.34 -15.50
CA ASP A 408 23.42 -7.18 -16.41
C ASP A 408 22.36 -6.17 -15.96
N ASN A 409 22.41 -5.64 -14.73
CA ASN A 409 21.34 -4.79 -14.18
C ASN A 409 21.89 -3.54 -13.46
N TYR A 410 22.56 -2.65 -14.17
CA TYR A 410 22.89 -1.33 -13.64
C TYR A 410 21.63 -0.61 -13.17
N GLY A 411 21.54 -0.28 -11.89
CA GLY A 411 20.46 0.55 -11.35
C GLY A 411 19.35 -0.17 -10.61
N TYR A 412 19.43 -1.48 -10.39
CA TYR A 412 18.52 -2.17 -9.47
C TYR A 412 18.92 -1.89 -8.01
N VAL A 413 18.00 -1.37 -7.21
CA VAL A 413 18.22 -1.04 -5.79
C VAL A 413 17.26 -1.83 -4.92
N PRO A 414 17.75 -2.73 -4.04
CA PRO A 414 16.91 -3.46 -3.12
C PRO A 414 16.19 -2.55 -2.11
N ALA A 415 15.06 -3.00 -1.61
CA ALA A 415 14.30 -2.31 -0.59
C ALA A 415 15.16 -1.94 0.63
N ASN A 416 14.92 -0.78 1.21
CA ASN A 416 15.59 -0.25 2.41
C ASN A 416 17.12 -0.14 2.30
N THR A 417 17.64 -0.11 1.07
CA THR A 417 19.07 0.01 0.81
C THR A 417 19.42 1.45 0.45
N GLY A 418 20.30 2.07 1.26
CA GLY A 418 20.89 3.36 0.93
C GLY A 418 21.95 3.21 -0.14
N VAL A 419 21.90 4.02 -1.20
CA VAL A 419 22.84 3.98 -2.32
C VAL A 419 23.28 5.38 -2.74
N LEU A 420 24.46 5.43 -3.36
CA LEU A 420 24.87 6.51 -4.24
C LEU A 420 24.41 6.19 -5.66
N LEU A 421 23.71 7.10 -6.30
CA LEU A 421 23.40 7.03 -7.72
C LEU A 421 24.43 7.84 -8.51
N LYS A 422 24.91 7.27 -9.59
CA LYS A 422 25.82 7.93 -10.55
C LYS A 422 25.26 7.85 -11.95
N VAL A 423 25.18 8.99 -12.63
CA VAL A 423 24.88 9.04 -14.08
C VAL A 423 26.17 8.80 -14.83
N LEU A 424 26.21 7.75 -15.64
CA LEU A 424 27.40 7.35 -16.37
C LEU A 424 27.57 8.10 -17.69
N ASP A 425 26.51 8.70 -18.23
CA ASP A 425 26.60 9.58 -19.37
C ASP A 425 26.16 11.03 -19.04
N ASN A 426 26.88 11.99 -19.57
CA ASN A 426 26.66 13.42 -19.30
C ASN A 426 25.51 14.04 -20.10
N LYS A 427 24.68 13.24 -20.77
CA LYS A 427 23.66 13.72 -21.71
C LYS A 427 22.24 13.75 -21.15
N ALA A 428 22.03 13.19 -19.96
CA ALA A 428 20.72 13.20 -19.31
C ALA A 428 20.60 14.43 -18.39
N THR A 429 19.44 15.11 -18.43
CA THR A 429 19.14 16.20 -17.52
C THR A 429 18.58 15.64 -16.21
N PRO A 430 18.92 16.19 -15.03
CA PRO A 430 18.47 15.69 -13.74
C PRO A 430 16.94 15.68 -13.54
N GLU A 431 16.22 16.43 -14.35
CA GLU A 431 14.75 16.62 -14.24
C GLU A 431 13.96 15.50 -14.92
N ASP A 432 14.60 14.73 -15.81
CA ASP A 432 13.93 13.73 -16.65
C ASP A 432 14.00 12.31 -16.08
N PHE A 433 14.75 12.09 -15.00
CA PHE A 433 14.94 10.75 -14.46
C PHE A 433 13.72 10.23 -13.73
N TYR A 434 13.35 9.00 -14.08
CA TYR A 434 12.38 8.19 -13.38
C TYR A 434 12.93 6.78 -13.14
N TYR A 435 12.32 6.08 -12.22
CA TYR A 435 12.57 4.68 -11.92
C TYR A 435 11.24 3.93 -11.90
N ALA A 436 11.30 2.61 -11.84
CA ALA A 436 10.14 1.75 -11.68
C ALA A 436 10.25 0.93 -10.39
N ILE A 437 9.15 0.33 -9.96
CA ILE A 437 9.16 -0.74 -8.95
C ILE A 437 9.92 -1.92 -9.54
N GLY A 438 10.81 -2.54 -8.76
CA GLY A 438 11.60 -3.70 -9.20
C GLY A 438 10.72 -4.89 -9.58
N GLU A 439 11.06 -5.56 -10.69
CA GLU A 439 10.27 -6.67 -11.24
C GLU A 439 10.45 -7.99 -10.48
N LYS A 440 11.52 -8.13 -9.71
CA LYS A 440 11.82 -9.35 -8.98
C LYS A 440 11.01 -9.38 -7.69
N ASP A 441 10.06 -10.32 -7.62
CA ASP A 441 9.31 -10.56 -6.40
C ASP A 441 10.22 -11.25 -5.38
N ASP A 442 10.17 -10.77 -4.12
CA ASP A 442 10.74 -11.40 -2.91
C ASP A 442 12.24 -11.77 -2.92
N GLN A 443 13.02 -11.27 -3.87
CA GLN A 443 14.45 -11.37 -3.72
C GLN A 443 14.93 -10.22 -2.81
N THR A 444 14.71 -10.37 -1.52
CA THR A 444 15.37 -9.56 -0.49
C THR A 444 16.87 -9.77 -0.59
N TYR A 445 17.47 -9.06 -1.50
CA TYR A 445 18.90 -8.99 -1.62
C TYR A 445 19.39 -7.98 -0.57
N THR A 446 19.84 -8.49 0.55
CA THR A 446 20.40 -7.66 1.61
C THR A 446 21.88 -7.45 1.35
N ILE A 447 22.30 -6.20 1.27
CA ILE A 447 23.71 -5.85 1.21
C ILE A 447 24.22 -5.70 2.64
N ASN A 448 24.95 -6.70 3.09
CA ASN A 448 25.54 -6.70 4.42
C ASN A 448 26.65 -5.65 4.54
N ASN A 449 26.75 -5.05 5.73
CA ASN A 449 27.78 -4.07 6.09
C ASN A 449 27.81 -2.81 5.20
N ASN A 450 26.70 -2.47 4.58
CA ASN A 450 26.56 -1.23 3.82
C ASN A 450 26.64 -0.01 4.74
N ILE A 451 27.60 0.87 4.49
CA ILE A 451 27.77 2.13 5.21
C ILE A 451 26.89 3.27 4.67
N MET A 452 26.21 3.04 3.55
CA MET A 452 25.20 3.97 3.03
C MET A 452 23.87 3.74 3.74
N HIS A 453 23.46 4.67 4.57
CA HIS A 453 22.23 4.59 5.36
C HIS A 453 21.08 5.30 4.65
N GLY A 454 20.07 4.56 4.25
CA GLY A 454 18.86 5.09 3.63
C GLY A 454 17.87 5.64 4.66
N ILE A 455 17.18 6.70 4.29
CA ILE A 455 16.02 7.26 5.01
C ILE A 455 14.79 7.05 4.15
N THR A 456 13.86 6.23 4.60
CA THR A 456 12.76 5.74 3.77
C THR A 456 11.37 6.17 4.23
N VAL A 457 11.06 6.06 5.51
CA VAL A 457 9.69 6.25 6.02
C VAL A 457 9.42 7.69 6.45
N ASN A 458 10.32 8.25 7.26
CA ASN A 458 10.21 9.62 7.79
C ASN A 458 11.52 10.36 7.66
N THR A 459 11.45 11.68 7.68
CA THR A 459 12.64 12.51 7.92
C THR A 459 13.27 12.13 9.26
N LYS A 460 14.58 12.20 9.35
CA LYS A 460 15.34 11.80 10.54
C LYS A 460 16.42 12.82 10.86
N SER A 461 16.68 13.04 12.14
CA SER A 461 17.86 13.77 12.57
C SER A 461 19.10 12.92 12.36
N VAL A 462 20.15 13.50 11.79
CA VAL A 462 21.43 12.85 11.50
C VAL A 462 22.56 13.64 12.12
N SER A 463 23.24 13.03 13.10
CA SER A 463 24.35 13.65 13.83
C SER A 463 25.63 12.83 13.65
N ALA A 464 26.69 13.49 13.28
CA ALA A 464 28.04 12.90 13.25
C ALA A 464 28.59 12.74 14.66
N SER A 465 29.41 11.71 14.85
CA SER A 465 30.26 11.56 16.04
C SER A 465 31.73 11.46 15.65
N ALA A 466 32.62 11.69 16.61
CA ALA A 466 34.06 11.59 16.37
C ALA A 466 34.50 10.20 15.89
N ALA A 467 33.81 9.15 16.37
CA ALA A 467 34.13 7.76 16.00
C ALA A 467 33.46 7.30 14.69
N ASN A 468 32.42 8.01 14.25
CA ASN A 468 31.65 7.64 13.08
C ASN A 468 31.28 8.90 12.28
N PRO A 469 32.21 9.44 11.51
CA PRO A 469 31.96 10.62 10.69
C PRO A 469 30.88 10.31 9.63
N ILE A 470 30.03 11.29 9.38
CA ILE A 470 28.93 11.20 8.41
C ILE A 470 29.24 12.11 7.23
N TYR A 471 28.93 11.61 6.05
CA TYR A 471 29.07 12.34 4.79
C TYR A 471 27.74 12.34 4.04
N VAL A 472 27.40 13.48 3.48
CA VAL A 472 26.22 13.69 2.63
C VAL A 472 26.65 14.21 1.27
N ILE A 473 25.82 13.97 0.24
CA ILE A 473 26.06 14.57 -1.09
C ILE A 473 25.33 15.90 -1.17
N GLN A 474 26.08 16.93 -1.49
CA GLN A 474 25.56 18.26 -1.76
C GLN A 474 26.30 18.86 -2.95
N GLY A 475 25.55 19.19 -4.02
CA GLY A 475 26.14 19.70 -5.25
C GLY A 475 27.12 18.74 -5.91
N GLY A 476 26.77 17.44 -5.94
CA GLY A 476 27.61 16.40 -6.55
C GLY A 476 28.87 16.01 -5.77
N ILE A 477 29.08 16.55 -4.57
CA ILE A 477 30.28 16.35 -3.77
C ILE A 477 29.90 15.75 -2.41
N PHE A 478 30.67 14.78 -1.91
CA PHE A 478 30.56 14.30 -0.55
C PHE A 478 31.06 15.38 0.41
N ARG A 479 30.21 15.78 1.36
CA ARG A 479 30.54 16.75 2.40
C ARG A 479 30.42 16.12 3.76
N LYS A 480 31.42 16.33 4.60
CA LYS A 480 31.37 15.89 5.98
C LYS A 480 30.35 16.69 6.76
N VAL A 481 29.54 16.01 7.54
CA VAL A 481 28.57 16.61 8.44
C VAL A 481 29.30 17.03 9.73
N THR A 482 29.37 18.33 10.02
CA THR A 482 29.97 18.88 11.24
C THR A 482 28.94 19.19 12.30
N ASN A 483 27.72 19.55 11.90
CA ASN A 483 26.60 19.86 12.78
C ASN A 483 25.48 18.86 12.56
N THR A 484 24.60 18.71 13.54
CA THR A 484 23.39 17.91 13.38
C THR A 484 22.53 18.44 12.25
N ILE A 485 22.12 17.56 11.34
CA ILE A 485 21.07 17.83 10.37
C ILE A 485 19.75 17.40 11.02
N GLU A 486 18.97 18.35 11.51
CA GLU A 486 17.75 18.07 12.27
C GLU A 486 16.71 17.32 11.44
N THR A 487 16.65 17.63 10.15
CA THR A 487 15.67 17.04 9.23
C THR A 487 16.36 16.57 7.96
N PHE A 488 16.85 15.34 7.95
CA PHE A 488 17.36 14.70 6.74
C PHE A 488 16.21 14.20 5.89
N THR A 489 16.23 14.53 4.61
CA THR A 489 15.12 14.27 3.68
C THR A 489 14.94 12.77 3.44
N ILE A 490 13.68 12.33 3.39
CA ILE A 490 13.31 10.95 3.01
C ILE A 490 13.76 10.63 1.58
N HIS A 491 13.84 9.34 1.29
CA HIS A 491 14.26 8.78 -0.01
C HIS A 491 15.68 9.22 -0.42
N LYS A 492 16.48 9.56 0.56
CA LYS A 492 17.91 9.89 0.43
C LYS A 492 18.76 8.98 1.31
N ALA A 493 20.05 8.99 1.06
CA ALA A 493 21.01 8.27 1.88
C ALA A 493 22.20 9.14 2.26
N TYR A 494 22.86 8.78 3.35
CA TYR A 494 24.13 9.34 3.79
C TYR A 494 25.13 8.22 4.08
N ALA A 495 26.43 8.50 3.97
CA ALA A 495 27.46 7.57 4.35
C ALA A 495 27.84 7.78 5.82
N LYS A 496 27.85 6.70 6.62
CA LYS A 496 28.40 6.69 7.99
C LYS A 496 29.62 5.78 8.01
N ILE A 497 30.79 6.35 8.22
CA ILE A 497 32.06 5.64 8.06
C ILE A 497 32.60 5.25 9.43
N PRO A 498 32.51 3.98 9.85
CA PRO A 498 33.00 3.54 11.14
C PRO A 498 34.54 3.46 11.17
N GLY A 499 35.13 3.66 12.34
CA GLY A 499 36.55 3.44 12.56
C GLY A 499 37.50 4.47 11.93
N VAL A 500 36.95 5.47 11.24
CA VAL A 500 37.74 6.55 10.64
C VAL A 500 37.77 7.75 11.58
N PRO A 501 38.97 8.26 11.96
CA PRO A 501 39.08 9.45 12.80
C PRO A 501 38.37 10.66 12.18
N ALA A 502 37.74 11.47 13.03
CA ALA A 502 36.94 12.61 12.58
C ALA A 502 37.69 13.59 11.67
N ASN A 503 39.00 13.74 11.86
CA ASN A 503 39.84 14.69 11.10
C ASN A 503 40.63 14.00 9.97
N ALA A 504 40.46 12.71 9.75
CA ALA A 504 41.17 12.02 8.69
C ALA A 504 40.60 12.41 7.31
N PRO A 505 41.48 12.65 6.32
CA PRO A 505 41.02 12.78 4.94
C PRO A 505 40.36 11.49 4.46
N VAL A 506 39.25 11.61 3.75
CA VAL A 506 38.54 10.47 3.19
C VAL A 506 38.33 10.69 1.68
N THR A 507 38.59 9.66 0.91
CA THR A 507 38.34 9.63 -0.54
C THR A 507 37.33 8.55 -0.85
N PHE A 508 36.36 8.82 -1.72
CA PHE A 508 35.50 7.82 -2.30
C PHE A 508 36.02 7.48 -3.68
N SER A 509 36.36 6.20 -3.91
CA SER A 509 36.86 5.73 -5.20
C SER A 509 35.88 4.74 -5.83
N PHE A 510 35.74 4.81 -7.15
CA PHE A 510 34.97 3.88 -7.94
C PHE A 510 35.92 2.90 -8.58
N SER A 511 35.95 1.64 -8.14
CA SER A 511 36.91 0.62 -8.53
C SER A 511 36.31 -0.44 -9.43
N ASP A 512 35.49 -0.07 -10.38
CA ASP A 512 35.02 -1.02 -11.35
C ASP A 512 35.71 -0.83 -12.69
N ASP A 513 35.97 -1.93 -13.41
CA ASP A 513 36.64 -2.01 -14.72
C ASP A 513 35.98 -1.22 -15.85
N ASP A 514 34.94 -0.47 -15.56
CA ASP A 514 34.38 0.52 -16.45
C ASP A 514 35.21 1.80 -16.31
N THR A 515 36.01 2.08 -17.26
CA THR A 515 36.76 3.25 -17.73
C THR A 515 36.53 4.63 -17.07
N THR A 516 35.87 4.73 -15.93
CA THR A 516 35.62 5.96 -15.18
C THR A 516 36.16 5.86 -13.76
N THR A 517 37.47 5.95 -13.63
CA THR A 517 38.11 6.30 -12.36
C THR A 517 37.73 7.73 -11.98
N GLY A 518 36.63 7.88 -11.26
CA GLY A 518 36.29 9.16 -10.63
C GLY A 518 36.74 9.14 -9.18
N VAL A 519 37.74 9.94 -8.82
CA VAL A 519 38.03 10.23 -7.44
C VAL A 519 37.17 11.43 -7.03
N MET A 520 36.25 11.23 -6.09
CA MET A 520 35.55 12.36 -5.48
C MET A 520 36.39 12.87 -4.29
N THR A 521 36.99 14.04 -4.45
CA THR A 521 37.73 14.69 -3.37
C THR A 521 36.74 15.33 -2.39
N ILE A 522 36.93 15.04 -1.11
CA ILE A 522 36.21 15.74 -0.05
C ILE A 522 36.97 17.05 0.21
N ASP A 523 36.31 18.16 -0.02
CA ASP A 523 36.78 19.45 0.48
C ASP A 523 36.42 19.53 1.97
N ALA A 524 37.30 18.96 2.81
CA ALA A 524 37.06 18.79 4.23
C ALA A 524 37.08 20.12 5.02
N GLU A 525 37.45 21.25 4.41
CA GLU A 525 37.78 22.48 5.12
C GLU A 525 37.09 23.75 4.62
N LYS A 526 36.20 23.71 3.66
CA LYS A 526 35.36 24.88 3.43
C LYS A 526 34.07 24.76 4.21
N PRO A 527 33.91 25.47 5.34
CA PRO A 527 32.59 25.68 5.90
C PRO A 527 31.70 26.21 4.78
N ILE A 528 30.41 25.79 4.78
CA ILE A 528 29.43 26.37 3.86
C ILE A 528 29.58 27.88 4.04
N ASP A 529 30.17 28.53 3.05
CA ASP A 529 30.32 29.98 3.08
C ASP A 529 28.91 30.56 2.87
N ASN A 530 28.22 30.79 3.97
CA ASN A 530 26.94 31.45 4.03
C ASN A 530 27.07 32.95 3.70
N THR A 531 28.25 33.37 3.29
CA THR A 531 28.53 34.75 2.92
C THR A 531 27.91 35.04 1.56
N TYR A 532 27.12 36.09 1.52
CA TYR A 532 26.61 36.63 0.27
C TYR A 532 27.63 37.55 -0.38
N TYR A 533 27.78 37.41 -1.69
CA TYR A 533 28.58 38.31 -2.51
C TYR A 533 27.68 38.97 -3.55
N ASN A 534 27.84 40.25 -3.81
CA ASN A 534 27.17 40.89 -4.93
C ASN A 534 27.79 40.41 -6.27
N LEU A 535 27.20 40.81 -7.38
CA LEU A 535 27.66 40.40 -8.73
C LEU A 535 29.08 40.93 -9.06
N ASN A 536 29.61 41.87 -8.28
CA ASN A 536 30.95 42.38 -8.41
C ASN A 536 31.97 41.67 -7.48
N GLY A 537 31.54 40.60 -6.79
CA GLY A 537 32.39 39.82 -5.91
C GLY A 537 32.63 40.43 -4.52
N GLN A 538 31.92 41.47 -4.14
CA GLN A 538 32.05 42.10 -2.83
C GLN A 538 31.17 41.40 -1.81
N ARG A 539 31.68 41.15 -0.62
CA ARG A 539 30.95 40.52 0.49
C ARG A 539 29.81 41.42 0.97
N VAL A 540 28.62 40.83 1.14
CA VAL A 540 27.42 41.50 1.63
C VAL A 540 27.01 40.86 2.96
N THR A 541 27.08 41.63 4.05
CA THR A 541 26.77 41.14 5.42
C THR A 541 25.27 41.17 5.72
N ASN A 542 24.47 41.95 4.99
CA ASN A 542 23.02 42.03 5.18
C ASN A 542 22.34 42.15 3.83
N PRO A 543 22.14 41.04 3.11
CA PRO A 543 21.63 41.05 1.75
C PRO A 543 20.17 41.50 1.73
N GLN A 544 19.91 42.55 0.98
CA GLN A 544 18.58 43.06 0.68
C GLN A 544 17.99 42.29 -0.53
N ARG A 545 16.73 42.55 -0.89
CA ARG A 545 16.11 41.98 -2.07
C ARG A 545 17.00 42.19 -3.32
N GLY A 546 17.40 41.10 -3.94
CA GLY A 546 18.33 41.18 -5.08
C GLY A 546 18.95 39.85 -5.46
N ILE A 547 19.93 39.90 -6.37
CA ILE A 547 20.67 38.75 -6.86
C ILE A 547 22.08 38.76 -6.21
N TYR A 548 22.45 37.62 -5.62
CA TYR A 548 23.74 37.46 -4.93
C TYR A 548 24.41 36.15 -5.36
N ILE A 549 25.67 36.00 -5.02
CA ILE A 549 26.42 34.74 -5.09
C ILE A 549 26.62 34.25 -3.68
N GLN A 550 26.22 33.02 -3.38
CA GLN A 550 26.43 32.35 -2.12
C GLN A 550 26.97 30.94 -2.39
N GLY A 551 28.11 30.58 -1.81
CA GLY A 551 28.74 29.28 -2.06
C GLY A 551 29.04 29.02 -3.55
N GLY A 552 29.39 30.08 -4.31
CA GLY A 552 29.65 30.00 -5.75
C GLY A 552 28.40 29.89 -6.64
N ARG A 553 27.20 30.06 -6.10
CA ARG A 553 25.92 29.96 -6.83
C ARG A 553 25.13 31.27 -6.79
N LYS A 554 24.36 31.51 -7.86
CA LYS A 554 23.43 32.63 -7.92
C LYS A 554 22.22 32.35 -7.03
N VAL A 555 21.96 33.26 -6.09
CA VAL A 555 20.83 33.22 -5.15
C VAL A 555 19.99 34.47 -5.33
N ILE A 556 18.67 34.31 -5.34
CA ILE A 556 17.71 35.42 -5.41
C ILE A 556 17.06 35.56 -4.05
N ILE A 557 17.26 36.70 -3.40
CA ILE A 557 16.55 37.08 -2.18
C ILE A 557 15.33 37.90 -2.60
N LYS A 558 14.15 37.41 -2.25
CA LYS A 558 12.84 38.00 -2.60
C LYS A 558 12.41 39.05 -1.59
#